data_dc16cd2b3cd7bdc6b17be49e993f42a5
#
_entry.id   dc16cd2b3cd7bdc6b17be49e993f42a5
#
_cell.length_a   1.000
_cell.length_b   1.000
_cell.length_c   1.000
_cell.angle_alpha   90.00
_cell.angle_beta   90.00
_cell.angle_gamma   90.00
#
_symmetry.space_group_name_H-M   'P 1'
#
loop_
_entity.id
_entity.type
_entity.pdbx_description
1 polymer ?
#
loop_
_entity_poly.entity_id
_entity_poly.type
_entity_poly.pdbx_seq_one_letter_code
_entity_poly.pdbx_strand_id
1 'polypeptide(L)'
;MSTANALGDLLSTLLLRRPFKRGGSKEGSISKLCLSLLSEVTEVSGLQLAGVILEKYHELDEKGRLDFFSFLNKDLDIDPDLLVSLAQKYQETQSPEIFKRLSEASEPRRKELFRRLNHAPGATADLVKMREQLLSLLRENPSYARTDFDFIHLLRSWFNRGFLVLRQITWDTSASILEKIVEYEAVHEIKNLEDLRRRVLPKDRRCFAFFHPSMPDDPLIFVEVALTNGVATSIQKVLSESREEIDLQGANSAVFYSISNCQEGLSGISFGNSLIKQVAQDLSREMPHLKTFVTLSPIPGLTKWIKDEGLEKLVEDQGMLKQ
;
A
#
# COMPACT_ATOMS: atom_id res chain seq x y z
N MET A 1 -26.55 -1.35 12.17
CA MET A 1 -25.76 -0.32 11.43
C MET A 1 -25.38 0.76 12.43
N SER A 2 -24.09 0.91 12.72
CA SER A 2 -23.60 1.86 13.73
C SER A 2 -23.63 3.29 13.17
N THR A 3 -24.21 4.22 13.92
CA THR A 3 -24.26 5.67 13.63
C THR A 3 -22.88 6.30 13.40
N ALA A 4 -21.81 5.67 13.90
CA ALA A 4 -20.42 6.08 13.68
C ALA A 4 -19.97 5.93 12.21
N ASN A 5 -20.42 4.88 11.50
CA ASN A 5 -20.09 4.69 10.08
C ASN A 5 -20.80 5.72 9.19
N ALA A 6 -22.06 6.06 9.51
CA ALA A 6 -22.81 7.05 8.75
C ALA A 6 -22.21 8.47 8.87
N LEU A 7 -21.65 8.82 10.04
CA LEU A 7 -20.98 10.11 10.25
C LEU A 7 -19.62 10.17 9.51
N GLY A 8 -18.87 9.08 9.49
CA GLY A 8 -17.62 8.94 8.73
C GLY A 8 -17.87 9.08 7.22
N ASP A 9 -18.90 8.40 6.71
CA ASP A 9 -19.30 8.48 5.29
C ASP A 9 -19.85 9.87 4.92
N LEU A 10 -20.58 10.53 5.82
CA LEU A 10 -21.05 11.90 5.63
C LEU A 10 -19.90 12.91 5.62
N LEU A 11 -18.94 12.79 6.53
CA LEU A 11 -17.74 13.65 6.56
C LEU A 11 -16.86 13.44 5.35
N SER A 12 -16.62 12.20 4.94
CA SER A 12 -15.89 11.92 3.71
C SER A 12 -16.60 12.44 2.48
N THR A 13 -17.93 12.29 2.39
CA THR A 13 -18.75 12.82 1.28
C THR A 13 -18.76 14.35 1.24
N LEU A 14 -18.76 15.01 2.40
CA LEU A 14 -18.70 16.49 2.48
C LEU A 14 -17.32 17.04 2.12
N LEU A 15 -16.24 16.33 2.50
CA LEU A 15 -14.87 16.71 2.16
C LEU A 15 -14.56 16.46 0.69
N LEU A 16 -15.08 15.37 0.10
CA LEU A 16 -14.89 15.02 -1.30
C LEU A 16 -15.79 15.80 -2.27
N ARG A 17 -16.97 16.31 -1.82
CA ARG A 17 -17.92 17.05 -2.67
C ARG A 17 -17.64 18.54 -2.83
N ARG A 18 -16.64 19.12 -2.20
CA ARG A 18 -16.20 20.46 -2.58
C ARG A 18 -15.23 20.32 -3.75
N PRO A 19 -15.64 20.62 -5.00
CA PRO A 19 -14.69 20.88 -6.05
C PRO A 19 -13.91 22.12 -5.59
N PHE A 20 -12.72 21.88 -5.06
CA PHE A 20 -11.76 22.96 -4.85
C PHE A 20 -11.58 23.59 -6.23
N LYS A 21 -12.05 24.83 -6.44
CA LYS A 21 -11.76 25.56 -7.68
C LYS A 21 -10.24 25.67 -7.73
N ARG A 22 -9.63 24.77 -8.49
CA ARG A 22 -8.20 24.71 -8.78
C ARG A 22 -7.85 25.93 -9.64
N GLY A 23 -7.66 27.08 -9.00
CA GLY A 23 -7.41 28.38 -9.64
C GLY A 23 -6.06 28.93 -9.21
N GLY A 24 -4.98 28.15 -9.43
CA GLY A 24 -3.60 28.66 -9.38
C GLY A 24 -3.09 28.91 -10.79
N SER A 25 -2.19 29.89 -10.96
CA SER A 25 -1.53 30.13 -12.25
C SER A 25 -0.78 28.85 -12.66
N LYS A 26 -1.16 28.27 -13.79
CA LYS A 26 -0.48 27.10 -14.39
C LYS A 26 0.83 27.48 -15.10
N GLU A 27 1.30 28.72 -14.97
CA GLU A 27 2.51 29.20 -15.63
C GLU A 27 3.77 28.73 -14.89
N GLY A 28 4.72 28.18 -15.64
CA GLY A 28 6.01 27.71 -15.17
C GLY A 28 6.22 26.21 -15.29
N SER A 29 7.49 25.79 -15.25
CA SER A 29 7.87 24.39 -15.21
C SER A 29 7.48 23.78 -13.84
N ILE A 30 7.22 22.46 -13.81
CA ILE A 30 6.89 21.75 -12.58
C ILE A 30 7.96 21.96 -11.50
N SER A 31 9.25 21.98 -11.86
CA SER A 31 10.37 22.22 -10.94
C SER A 31 10.29 23.62 -10.29
N LYS A 32 9.93 24.66 -11.06
CA LYS A 32 9.74 26.01 -10.50
C LYS A 32 8.57 26.07 -9.53
N LEU A 33 7.46 25.40 -9.85
CA LEU A 33 6.30 25.34 -8.95
C LEU A 33 6.66 24.58 -7.64
N CYS A 34 7.43 23.50 -7.71
CA CYS A 34 7.92 22.80 -6.53
C CYS A 34 8.81 23.67 -5.64
N LEU A 35 9.71 24.46 -6.23
CA LEU A 35 10.53 25.42 -5.49
C LEU A 35 9.67 26.52 -4.86
N SER A 36 8.66 27.00 -5.56
CA SER A 36 7.69 27.97 -5.02
C SER A 36 6.90 27.37 -3.86
N LEU A 37 6.45 26.11 -3.97
CA LEU A 37 5.76 25.42 -2.87
C LEU A 37 6.64 25.29 -1.62
N LEU A 38 7.93 25.01 -1.79
CA LEU A 38 8.88 24.93 -0.68
C LEU A 38 9.15 26.29 0.00
N SER A 39 8.99 27.40 -0.73
CA SER A 39 9.14 28.76 -0.18
C SER A 39 7.83 29.39 0.29
N GLU A 40 6.67 28.75 0.00
CA GLU A 40 5.35 29.28 0.37
C GLU A 40 5.14 29.26 1.88
N VAL A 41 4.61 30.36 2.40
CA VAL A 41 4.42 30.58 3.85
C VAL A 41 2.95 30.39 4.25
N THR A 42 2.00 30.60 3.32
CA THR A 42 0.57 30.49 3.63
C THR A 42 0.01 29.12 3.29
N GLU A 43 -0.80 28.56 4.21
CA GLU A 43 -1.37 27.22 4.05
C GLU A 43 -2.32 27.14 2.84
N VAL A 44 -3.14 28.17 2.61
CA VAL A 44 -4.15 28.18 1.52
C VAL A 44 -3.51 28.21 0.14
N SER A 45 -2.51 29.05 -0.08
CA SER A 45 -1.78 29.08 -1.35
C SER A 45 -0.94 27.85 -1.56
N GLY A 46 -0.37 27.28 -0.49
CA GLY A 46 0.34 26.01 -0.51
C GLY A 46 -0.54 24.85 -0.99
N LEU A 47 -1.76 24.72 -0.47
CA LEU A 47 -2.72 23.69 -0.90
C LEU A 47 -3.07 23.80 -2.39
N GLN A 48 -3.33 25.05 -2.87
CA GLN A 48 -3.64 25.28 -4.28
C GLN A 48 -2.48 24.92 -5.18
N LEU A 49 -1.27 25.34 -4.80
CA LEU A 49 -0.06 25.07 -5.57
C LEU A 49 0.29 23.57 -5.60
N ALA A 50 0.11 22.85 -4.48
CA ALA A 50 0.28 21.42 -4.42
C ALA A 50 -0.66 20.69 -5.41
N GLY A 51 -1.93 21.09 -5.47
CA GLY A 51 -2.88 20.55 -6.44
C GLY A 51 -2.44 20.79 -7.90
N VAL A 52 -1.98 22.00 -8.22
CA VAL A 52 -1.47 22.33 -9.56
C VAL A 52 -0.24 21.52 -9.94
N ILE A 53 0.68 21.28 -8.98
CA ILE A 53 1.87 20.46 -9.22
C ILE A 53 1.47 19.01 -9.52
N LEU A 54 0.53 18.42 -8.76
CA LEU A 54 0.06 17.06 -8.99
C LEU A 54 -0.67 16.93 -10.34
N GLU A 55 -1.52 17.91 -10.71
CA GLU A 55 -2.13 17.93 -12.05
C GLU A 55 -1.08 17.94 -13.16
N LYS A 56 -0.09 18.83 -13.07
CA LYS A 56 1.01 18.87 -14.04
C LYS A 56 1.83 17.59 -14.07
N TYR A 57 2.05 16.95 -12.93
CA TYR A 57 2.74 15.69 -12.88
C TYR A 57 1.99 14.57 -13.64
N HIS A 58 0.66 14.54 -13.52
CA HIS A 58 -0.16 13.60 -14.29
C HIS A 58 -0.11 13.81 -15.80
N GLU A 59 0.10 15.05 -16.23
CA GLU A 59 0.22 15.42 -17.65
C GLU A 59 1.62 15.10 -18.25
N LEU A 60 2.62 14.74 -17.41
CA LEU A 60 3.96 14.44 -17.87
C LEU A 60 4.02 13.14 -18.68
N ASP A 61 4.71 13.20 -19.82
CA ASP A 61 5.15 12.03 -20.55
C ASP A 61 6.33 11.33 -19.83
N GLU A 62 6.79 10.23 -20.39
CA GLU A 62 7.88 9.44 -19.80
C GLU A 62 9.16 10.28 -19.59
N LYS A 63 9.54 11.08 -20.59
CA LYS A 63 10.69 11.98 -20.49
C LYS A 63 10.50 13.03 -19.39
N GLY A 64 9.32 13.65 -19.33
CA GLY A 64 8.99 14.62 -18.29
C GLY A 64 9.07 14.04 -16.88
N ARG A 65 8.66 12.79 -16.72
CA ARG A 65 8.80 12.07 -15.44
C ARG A 65 10.25 11.79 -15.08
N LEU A 66 11.07 11.37 -16.04
CA LEU A 66 12.51 11.21 -15.83
C LEU A 66 13.17 12.53 -15.41
N ASP A 67 12.87 13.62 -16.09
CA ASP A 67 13.39 14.95 -15.75
C ASP A 67 12.92 15.38 -14.34
N PHE A 68 11.67 15.10 -13.98
CA PHE A 68 11.14 15.37 -12.64
C PHE A 68 11.85 14.57 -11.56
N PHE A 69 12.04 13.26 -11.72
CA PHE A 69 12.78 12.46 -10.75
C PHE A 69 14.27 12.84 -10.69
N SER A 70 14.88 13.23 -11.80
CA SER A 70 16.23 13.80 -11.79
C SER A 70 16.31 15.07 -10.96
N PHE A 71 15.34 16.00 -11.12
CA PHE A 71 15.22 17.21 -10.30
C PHE A 71 15.07 16.86 -8.81
N LEU A 72 14.16 15.95 -8.44
CA LEU A 72 14.01 15.52 -7.05
C LEU A 72 15.29 14.97 -6.45
N ASN A 73 16.02 14.17 -7.25
CA ASN A 73 17.20 13.44 -6.78
C ASN A 73 18.46 14.29 -6.70
N LYS A 74 18.56 15.37 -7.52
CA LYS A 74 19.75 16.23 -7.60
C LYS A 74 19.55 17.57 -6.91
N ASP A 75 18.47 18.29 -7.27
CA ASP A 75 18.28 19.68 -6.84
C ASP A 75 17.60 19.80 -5.47
N LEU A 76 16.91 18.72 -5.03
CA LEU A 76 16.24 18.65 -3.74
C LEU A 76 16.88 17.65 -2.76
N ASP A 77 18.14 17.29 -3.00
CA ASP A 77 18.92 16.44 -2.09
C ASP A 77 19.54 17.26 -0.94
N ILE A 78 20.23 16.59 -0.04
CA ILE A 78 21.03 17.21 1.01
C ILE A 78 22.24 17.93 0.40
N ASP A 79 22.73 18.95 1.12
CA ASP A 79 24.02 19.60 0.85
C ASP A 79 25.13 18.87 1.64
N PRO A 80 26.00 18.05 0.97
CA PRO A 80 27.01 17.28 1.67
C PRO A 80 28.05 18.13 2.39
N ASP A 81 28.41 19.28 1.83
CA ASP A 81 29.44 20.14 2.42
C ASP A 81 28.91 20.83 3.70
N LEU A 82 27.66 21.29 3.66
CA LEU A 82 26.99 21.83 4.84
C LEU A 82 26.85 20.75 5.92
N LEU A 83 26.46 19.52 5.53
CA LEU A 83 26.28 18.41 6.48
C LEU A 83 27.59 18.06 7.20
N VAL A 84 28.69 17.92 6.45
CA VAL A 84 30.03 17.66 7.01
C VAL A 84 30.46 18.79 7.98
N SER A 85 30.28 20.06 7.55
CA SER A 85 30.64 21.22 8.40
C SER A 85 29.85 21.23 9.72
N LEU A 86 28.55 20.95 9.68
CA LEU A 86 27.71 20.91 10.88
C LEU A 86 28.04 19.71 11.76
N ALA A 87 28.36 18.55 11.18
CA ALA A 87 28.78 17.38 11.95
C ALA A 87 30.08 17.61 12.70
N GLN A 88 31.08 18.25 12.08
CA GLN A 88 32.33 18.64 12.73
C GLN A 88 32.07 19.61 13.90
N LYS A 89 31.29 20.68 13.66
CA LYS A 89 30.93 21.63 14.73
C LYS A 89 30.19 20.96 15.87
N TYR A 90 29.30 20.02 15.59
CA TYR A 90 28.59 19.28 16.63
C TYR A 90 29.53 18.38 17.44
N GLN A 91 30.51 17.74 16.80
CA GLN A 91 31.54 16.96 17.49
C GLN A 91 32.33 17.81 18.50
N GLU A 92 32.66 19.05 18.13
CA GLU A 92 33.42 19.98 18.97
C GLU A 92 32.61 20.56 20.13
N THR A 93 31.34 20.92 19.86
CA THR A 93 30.56 21.75 20.80
C THR A 93 29.45 20.97 21.53
N GLN A 94 28.95 19.90 20.95
CA GLN A 94 27.73 19.14 21.36
C GLN A 94 26.54 20.07 21.68
N SER A 95 26.51 21.25 21.03
CA SER A 95 25.44 22.24 21.21
C SER A 95 24.09 21.76 20.68
N PRO A 96 22.98 21.93 21.43
CA PRO A 96 21.63 21.63 20.96
C PRO A 96 21.25 22.40 19.69
N GLU A 97 21.70 23.63 19.52
CA GLU A 97 21.46 24.45 18.34
C GLU A 97 22.15 23.86 17.11
N ILE A 98 23.40 23.42 17.26
CA ILE A 98 24.12 22.74 16.16
C ILE A 98 23.49 21.39 15.85
N PHE A 99 23.09 20.64 16.89
CA PHE A 99 22.33 19.38 16.69
C PHE A 99 21.05 19.58 15.88
N LYS A 100 20.26 20.60 16.22
CA LYS A 100 19.04 20.94 15.47
C LYS A 100 19.35 21.24 14.01
N ARG A 101 20.34 22.11 13.75
CA ARG A 101 20.77 22.47 12.39
C ARG A 101 21.31 21.26 11.61
N LEU A 102 22.05 20.37 12.25
CA LEU A 102 22.55 19.13 11.65
C LEU A 102 21.38 18.21 11.25
N SER A 103 20.40 18.06 12.15
CA SER A 103 19.20 17.26 11.89
C SER A 103 18.40 17.82 10.71
N GLU A 104 18.20 19.14 10.66
CA GLU A 104 17.53 19.81 9.54
C GLU A 104 18.30 19.66 8.22
N ALA A 105 19.63 19.83 8.24
CA ALA A 105 20.48 19.70 7.06
C ALA A 105 20.58 18.24 6.56
N SER A 106 20.36 17.25 7.44
CA SER A 106 20.35 15.83 7.05
C SER A 106 19.05 15.38 6.34
N GLU A 107 18.04 16.22 6.33
CA GLU A 107 16.77 15.91 5.67
C GLU A 107 16.73 16.51 4.26
N PRO A 108 16.59 15.68 3.19
CA PRO A 108 16.49 16.18 1.83
C PRO A 108 15.24 17.03 1.65
N ARG A 109 15.36 18.14 0.91
CA ARG A 109 14.25 19.07 0.63
C ARG A 109 13.06 18.40 -0.08
N ARG A 110 13.28 17.30 -0.84
CA ARG A 110 12.21 16.51 -1.47
C ARG A 110 11.26 15.87 -0.44
N LYS A 111 11.73 15.52 0.78
CA LYS A 111 10.84 15.01 1.83
C LYS A 111 9.83 16.06 2.26
N GLU A 112 10.29 17.31 2.44
CA GLU A 112 9.39 18.43 2.76
C GLU A 112 8.44 18.72 1.58
N LEU A 113 8.91 18.63 0.33
CA LEU A 113 8.05 18.73 -0.84
C LEU A 113 6.93 17.69 -0.80
N PHE A 114 7.25 16.42 -0.55
CA PHE A 114 6.25 15.36 -0.47
C PHE A 114 5.24 15.58 0.67
N ARG A 115 5.67 16.06 1.83
CA ARG A 115 4.76 16.43 2.93
C ARG A 115 3.79 17.52 2.49
N ARG A 116 4.29 18.58 1.87
CA ARG A 116 3.45 19.70 1.40
C ARG A 116 2.50 19.27 0.28
N LEU A 117 2.95 18.45 -0.64
CA LEU A 117 2.08 17.86 -1.66
C LEU A 117 0.97 17.03 -1.02
N ASN A 118 1.28 16.25 0.02
CA ASN A 118 0.29 15.39 0.68
C ASN A 118 -0.82 16.14 1.42
N HIS A 119 -0.72 17.45 1.58
CA HIS A 119 -1.81 18.26 2.12
C HIS A 119 -2.94 18.48 1.12
N ALA A 120 -2.71 18.34 -0.18
CA ALA A 120 -3.75 18.51 -1.18
C ALA A 120 -4.76 17.35 -1.14
N PRO A 121 -6.06 17.60 -1.36
CA PRO A 121 -7.06 16.53 -1.40
C PRO A 121 -6.72 15.48 -2.47
N GLY A 122 -6.73 14.20 -2.08
CA GLY A 122 -6.40 13.07 -2.96
C GLY A 122 -4.90 12.83 -3.20
N ALA A 123 -4.03 13.73 -2.73
CA ALA A 123 -2.59 13.67 -2.96
C ALA A 123 -1.91 12.39 -2.46
N THR A 124 -2.44 11.75 -1.41
CA THR A 124 -1.87 10.51 -0.90
C THR A 124 -1.86 9.42 -1.98
N ALA A 125 -2.96 9.27 -2.73
CA ALA A 125 -3.05 8.33 -3.85
C ALA A 125 -2.08 8.71 -4.98
N ASP A 126 -2.00 10.00 -5.30
CA ASP A 126 -1.08 10.52 -6.32
C ASP A 126 0.38 10.25 -5.96
N LEU A 127 0.77 10.42 -4.69
CA LEU A 127 2.12 10.13 -4.21
C LEU A 127 2.45 8.63 -4.20
N VAL A 128 1.48 7.77 -3.88
CA VAL A 128 1.64 6.31 -4.02
C VAL A 128 1.87 5.95 -5.48
N LYS A 129 1.08 6.52 -6.41
CA LYS A 129 1.24 6.29 -7.85
C LYS A 129 2.56 6.88 -8.39
N MET A 130 2.97 8.03 -7.89
CA MET A 130 4.27 8.64 -8.22
C MET A 130 5.42 7.71 -7.82
N ARG A 131 5.37 7.10 -6.64
CA ARG A 131 6.39 6.12 -6.23
C ARG A 131 6.35 4.86 -7.08
N GLU A 132 5.19 4.33 -7.46
CA GLU A 132 5.08 3.20 -8.38
C GLU A 132 5.84 3.49 -9.69
N GLN A 133 5.66 4.69 -10.26
CA GLN A 133 6.37 5.11 -11.46
C GLN A 133 7.89 5.28 -11.23
N LEU A 134 8.30 5.74 -10.03
CA LEU A 134 9.71 5.77 -9.66
C LEU A 134 10.31 4.35 -9.61
N LEU A 135 9.59 3.39 -9.02
CA LEU A 135 10.04 1.99 -8.90
C LEU A 135 10.32 1.35 -10.26
N SER A 136 9.51 1.64 -11.28
CA SER A 136 9.73 1.16 -12.65
C SER A 136 11.03 1.69 -13.28
N LEU A 137 11.51 2.85 -12.84
CA LEU A 137 12.71 3.50 -13.35
C LEU A 137 14.00 3.12 -12.61
N LEU A 138 13.91 2.49 -11.42
CA LEU A 138 15.08 2.21 -10.57
C LEU A 138 16.11 1.30 -11.23
N ARG A 139 15.69 0.35 -12.06
CA ARG A 139 16.58 -0.58 -12.73
C ARG A 139 17.58 0.15 -13.66
N GLU A 140 17.09 1.15 -14.38
CA GLU A 140 17.90 1.93 -15.32
C GLU A 140 18.56 3.14 -14.65
N ASN A 141 17.99 3.60 -13.54
CA ASN A 141 18.46 4.77 -12.80
C ASN A 141 18.69 4.44 -11.31
N PRO A 142 19.72 3.65 -10.95
CA PRO A 142 19.96 3.20 -9.57
C PRO A 142 20.15 4.34 -8.57
N SER A 143 20.59 5.52 -9.00
CA SER A 143 20.75 6.70 -8.15
C SER A 143 19.44 7.20 -7.55
N TYR A 144 18.28 6.90 -8.17
CA TYR A 144 16.96 7.26 -7.67
C TYR A 144 16.54 6.45 -6.42
N ALA A 145 17.30 5.42 -6.05
CA ALA A 145 17.08 4.68 -4.80
C ALA A 145 17.09 5.59 -3.56
N ARG A 146 17.81 6.72 -3.59
CA ARG A 146 17.76 7.72 -2.51
C ARG A 146 16.39 8.39 -2.40
N THR A 147 15.80 8.73 -3.53
CA THR A 147 14.44 9.29 -3.59
C THR A 147 13.39 8.25 -3.14
N ASP A 148 13.56 6.98 -3.55
CA ASP A 148 12.70 5.88 -3.10
C ASP A 148 12.78 5.67 -1.57
N PHE A 149 13.98 5.76 -1.00
CA PHE A 149 14.18 5.68 0.45
C PHE A 149 13.36 6.74 1.19
N ASP A 150 13.31 7.97 0.68
CA ASP A 150 12.52 9.05 1.27
C ASP A 150 11.02 8.84 1.14
N PHE A 151 10.55 8.29 0.00
CA PHE A 151 9.16 7.84 -0.15
C PHE A 151 8.81 6.76 0.87
N ILE A 152 9.62 5.70 0.98
CA ILE A 152 9.40 4.62 1.95
C ILE A 152 9.27 5.17 3.37
N HIS A 153 10.17 6.08 3.75
CA HIS A 153 10.18 6.68 5.09
C HIS A 153 8.86 7.40 5.40
N LEU A 154 8.38 8.24 4.48
CA LEU A 154 7.14 8.99 4.65
C LEU A 154 5.91 8.07 4.58
N LEU A 155 5.86 7.19 3.59
CA LEU A 155 4.72 6.29 3.40
C LEU A 155 4.58 5.30 4.58
N ARG A 156 5.67 4.81 5.18
CA ARG A 156 5.60 4.01 6.42
C ARG A 156 4.97 4.76 7.58
N SER A 157 5.19 6.06 7.66
CA SER A 157 4.57 6.91 8.68
C SER A 157 3.09 7.14 8.40
N TRP A 158 2.74 7.49 7.14
CA TRP A 158 1.36 7.79 6.76
C TRP A 158 0.46 6.55 6.76
N PHE A 159 0.98 5.42 6.30
CA PHE A 159 0.26 4.13 6.24
C PHE A 159 0.53 3.24 7.46
N ASN A 160 0.78 3.84 8.60
CA ASN A 160 0.92 3.09 9.84
C ASN A 160 -0.44 2.47 10.24
N ARG A 161 -0.37 1.28 10.86
CA ARG A 161 -1.55 0.48 11.22
C ARG A 161 -2.63 1.26 11.95
N GLY A 162 -2.27 2.27 12.77
CA GLY A 162 -3.23 3.07 13.53
C GLY A 162 -4.19 3.90 12.66
N PHE A 163 -3.83 4.15 11.41
CA PHE A 163 -4.67 4.89 10.45
C PHE A 163 -5.45 3.99 9.49
N LEU A 164 -5.16 2.68 9.47
CA LEU A 164 -5.80 1.76 8.53
C LEU A 164 -7.16 1.31 9.05
N VAL A 165 -8.13 1.24 8.16
CA VAL A 165 -9.49 0.79 8.41
C VAL A 165 -9.69 -0.57 7.79
N LEU A 166 -10.03 -1.58 8.60
CA LEU A 166 -10.44 -2.89 8.11
C LEU A 166 -11.91 -2.83 7.68
N ARG A 167 -12.17 -3.24 6.44
CA ARG A 167 -13.53 -3.36 5.89
C ARG A 167 -13.74 -4.77 5.36
N GLN A 168 -14.91 -5.34 5.63
CA GLN A 168 -15.34 -6.55 4.96
C GLN A 168 -15.82 -6.19 3.55
N ILE A 169 -15.35 -6.93 2.57
CA ILE A 169 -15.81 -6.86 1.17
C ILE A 169 -16.93 -7.85 1.01
N THR A 170 -18.09 -7.36 0.61
CA THR A 170 -19.30 -8.14 0.39
C THR A 170 -19.86 -7.83 -1.00
N TRP A 171 -20.90 -8.54 -1.41
CA TRP A 171 -21.55 -8.25 -2.70
C TRP A 171 -22.24 -6.86 -2.73
N ASP A 172 -22.51 -6.25 -1.57
CA ASP A 172 -23.05 -4.89 -1.44
C ASP A 172 -21.97 -3.81 -1.45
N THR A 173 -20.69 -4.19 -1.57
CA THR A 173 -19.58 -3.26 -1.75
C THR A 173 -19.68 -2.59 -3.13
N SER A 174 -19.28 -1.33 -3.24
CA SER A 174 -19.34 -0.61 -4.53
C SER A 174 -18.64 -1.37 -5.65
N ALA A 175 -19.24 -1.36 -6.85
CA ALA A 175 -18.69 -2.04 -8.02
C ALA A 175 -17.24 -1.62 -8.31
N SER A 176 -16.90 -0.35 -8.10
CA SER A 176 -15.54 0.18 -8.30
C SER A 176 -14.50 -0.49 -7.39
N ILE A 177 -14.88 -0.86 -6.16
CA ILE A 177 -13.99 -1.60 -5.26
C ILE A 177 -13.96 -3.08 -5.67
N LEU A 178 -15.10 -3.67 -6.04
CA LEU A 178 -15.15 -5.06 -6.49
C LEU A 178 -14.31 -5.28 -7.75
N GLU A 179 -14.34 -4.37 -8.71
CA GLU A 179 -13.48 -4.41 -9.90
C GLU A 179 -11.99 -4.38 -9.52
N LYS A 180 -11.61 -3.54 -8.56
CA LYS A 180 -10.22 -3.48 -8.05
C LYS A 180 -9.80 -4.79 -7.34
N ILE A 181 -10.70 -5.45 -6.62
CA ILE A 181 -10.40 -6.78 -6.04
C ILE A 181 -10.13 -7.80 -7.15
N VAL A 182 -10.89 -7.77 -8.25
CA VAL A 182 -10.63 -8.64 -9.42
C VAL A 182 -9.28 -8.33 -10.04
N GLU A 183 -8.98 -7.05 -10.26
CA GLU A 183 -7.74 -6.59 -10.91
C GLU A 183 -6.49 -6.93 -10.08
N TYR A 184 -6.57 -6.76 -8.76
CA TYR A 184 -5.42 -6.90 -7.87
C TYR A 184 -5.23 -8.32 -7.32
N GLU A 185 -6.09 -9.28 -7.64
CA GLU A 185 -5.91 -10.65 -7.18
C GLU A 185 -4.69 -11.30 -7.86
N ALA A 186 -3.61 -11.45 -7.09
CA ALA A 186 -2.31 -11.91 -7.58
C ALA A 186 -2.02 -13.39 -7.31
N VAL A 187 -2.81 -14.05 -6.46
CA VAL A 187 -2.54 -15.43 -5.99
C VAL A 187 -3.40 -16.43 -6.74
N HIS A 188 -4.69 -16.15 -6.86
CA HIS A 188 -5.67 -17.02 -7.52
C HIS A 188 -6.58 -16.19 -8.41
N GLU A 189 -6.19 -16.00 -9.66
CA GLU A 189 -6.87 -15.17 -10.65
C GLU A 189 -8.41 -15.25 -10.56
N ILE A 190 -9.05 -14.09 -10.51
CA ILE A 190 -10.50 -13.94 -10.58
C ILE A 190 -10.85 -13.60 -12.03
N LYS A 191 -11.47 -14.55 -12.74
CA LYS A 191 -11.69 -14.42 -14.18
C LYS A 191 -12.82 -13.46 -14.55
N ASN A 192 -13.80 -13.31 -13.68
CA ASN A 192 -14.99 -12.49 -13.93
C ASN A 192 -15.75 -12.22 -12.60
N LEU A 193 -16.79 -11.39 -12.69
CA LEU A 193 -17.63 -11.06 -11.54
C LEU A 193 -18.35 -12.25 -10.91
N GLU A 194 -18.70 -13.29 -11.68
CA GLU A 194 -19.33 -14.49 -11.12
C GLU A 194 -18.33 -15.30 -10.29
N ASP A 195 -17.08 -15.33 -10.69
CA ASP A 195 -16.01 -15.92 -9.89
C ASP A 195 -15.79 -15.14 -8.58
N LEU A 196 -15.75 -13.81 -8.64
CA LEU A 196 -15.71 -12.98 -7.44
C LEU A 196 -16.93 -13.23 -6.55
N ARG A 197 -18.13 -13.31 -7.12
CA ARG A 197 -19.37 -13.57 -6.40
C ARG A 197 -19.28 -14.83 -5.55
N ARG A 198 -18.72 -15.91 -6.11
CA ARG A 198 -18.49 -17.18 -5.38
C ARG A 198 -17.50 -17.04 -4.21
N ARG A 199 -16.67 -16.00 -4.20
CA ARG A 199 -15.67 -15.76 -3.14
C ARG A 199 -16.15 -14.81 -2.05
N VAL A 200 -17.18 -13.99 -2.31
CA VAL A 200 -17.64 -12.99 -1.34
C VAL A 200 -19.08 -13.17 -0.88
N LEU A 201 -19.96 -13.84 -1.68
CA LEU A 201 -21.38 -13.98 -1.37
C LEU A 201 -21.70 -15.16 -0.43
N PRO A 202 -21.12 -16.37 -0.58
CA PRO A 202 -21.46 -17.52 0.24
C PRO A 202 -21.13 -17.27 1.72
N LYS A 203 -21.99 -17.80 2.62
CA LYS A 203 -21.82 -17.59 4.07
C LYS A 203 -20.51 -18.14 4.62
N ASP A 204 -19.94 -19.16 4.01
CA ASP A 204 -18.65 -19.74 4.35
C ASP A 204 -17.46 -19.06 3.68
N ARG A 205 -17.66 -17.88 3.11
CA ARG A 205 -16.61 -17.05 2.51
C ARG A 205 -16.55 -15.68 3.17
N ARG A 206 -15.33 -15.17 3.30
CA ARG A 206 -15.07 -13.83 3.78
C ARG A 206 -13.95 -13.21 2.95
N CYS A 207 -14.13 -11.95 2.63
CA CYS A 207 -13.08 -11.12 2.07
C CYS A 207 -12.95 -9.86 2.93
N PHE A 208 -11.72 -9.50 3.30
CA PHE A 208 -11.44 -8.30 4.08
C PHE A 208 -10.32 -7.52 3.41
N ALA A 209 -10.41 -6.19 3.48
CA ALA A 209 -9.35 -5.32 2.98
C ALA A 209 -9.04 -4.19 3.97
N PHE A 210 -7.77 -3.76 3.98
CA PHE A 210 -7.39 -2.51 4.60
C PHE A 210 -7.52 -1.36 3.60
N PHE A 211 -8.06 -0.25 4.12
CA PHE A 211 -8.16 1.03 3.44
C PHE A 211 -7.48 2.11 4.27
N HIS A 212 -7.04 3.17 3.60
CA HIS A 212 -6.61 4.39 4.26
C HIS A 212 -7.69 5.48 4.11
N PRO A 213 -7.97 6.32 5.15
CA PRO A 213 -8.98 7.37 5.06
C PRO A 213 -8.78 8.37 3.91
N SER A 214 -7.51 8.62 3.50
CA SER A 214 -7.20 9.45 2.33
C SER A 214 -7.36 8.72 0.98
N MET A 215 -7.63 7.41 0.99
CA MET A 215 -7.81 6.54 -0.18
C MET A 215 -8.99 5.58 0.08
N PRO A 216 -10.22 6.10 0.30
CA PRO A 216 -11.35 5.30 0.81
C PRO A 216 -11.87 4.25 -0.16
N ASP A 217 -11.61 4.43 -1.46
CA ASP A 217 -12.06 3.54 -2.54
C ASP A 217 -10.92 2.69 -3.13
N ASP A 218 -9.71 2.77 -2.54
CA ASP A 218 -8.52 2.05 -2.98
C ASP A 218 -8.08 1.06 -1.89
N PRO A 219 -8.33 -0.25 -2.06
CA PRO A 219 -7.80 -1.24 -1.13
C PRO A 219 -6.26 -1.22 -1.19
N LEU A 220 -5.62 -1.34 -0.02
CA LEU A 220 -4.17 -1.40 0.09
C LEU A 220 -3.66 -2.84 0.01
N ILE A 221 -4.40 -3.72 0.65
CA ILE A 221 -4.19 -5.16 0.70
C ILE A 221 -5.53 -5.81 1.05
N PHE A 222 -5.81 -6.96 0.47
CA PHE A 222 -6.97 -7.76 0.88
C PHE A 222 -6.61 -9.21 1.15
N VAL A 223 -7.51 -9.90 1.84
CA VAL A 223 -7.40 -11.31 2.16
C VAL A 223 -8.73 -12.01 1.91
N GLU A 224 -8.65 -13.19 1.27
CA GLU A 224 -9.78 -14.09 1.11
C GLU A 224 -9.69 -15.25 2.09
N VAL A 225 -10.79 -15.54 2.75
CA VAL A 225 -10.90 -16.56 3.81
C VAL A 225 -12.02 -17.53 3.50
N ALA A 226 -11.73 -18.81 3.57
CA ALA A 226 -12.71 -19.88 3.55
C ALA A 226 -12.92 -20.42 4.98
N LEU A 227 -14.18 -20.52 5.39
CA LEU A 227 -14.55 -21.22 6.62
C LEU A 227 -14.77 -22.70 6.26
N THR A 228 -14.12 -23.60 6.98
CA THR A 228 -14.08 -25.03 6.65
C THR A 228 -14.27 -25.90 7.90
N ASN A 229 -14.66 -27.15 7.67
CA ASN A 229 -14.62 -28.18 8.68
C ASN A 229 -13.26 -28.87 8.61
N GLY A 230 -12.33 -28.50 9.50
CA GLY A 230 -10.94 -28.92 9.48
C GLY A 230 -10.05 -28.10 8.53
N VAL A 231 -8.75 -28.40 8.55
CA VAL A 231 -7.75 -27.73 7.72
C VAL A 231 -7.89 -28.15 6.26
N ALA A 232 -8.09 -27.19 5.36
CA ALA A 232 -8.12 -27.43 3.93
C ALA A 232 -6.72 -27.84 3.42
N THR A 233 -6.65 -28.95 2.70
CA THR A 233 -5.40 -29.51 2.13
C THR A 233 -5.23 -29.26 0.64
N SER A 234 -6.22 -28.63 -0.01
CA SER A 234 -6.22 -28.38 -1.45
C SER A 234 -6.94 -27.10 -1.77
N ILE A 235 -6.24 -26.19 -2.45
CA ILE A 235 -6.80 -24.93 -2.95
C ILE A 235 -7.85 -25.19 -4.03
N GLN A 236 -7.68 -26.23 -4.86
CA GLN A 236 -8.64 -26.59 -5.91
C GLN A 236 -10.00 -26.95 -5.30
N LYS A 237 -10.03 -27.61 -4.15
CA LYS A 237 -11.28 -27.90 -3.44
C LYS A 237 -11.91 -26.63 -2.84
N VAL A 238 -11.09 -25.72 -2.32
CA VAL A 238 -11.57 -24.44 -1.77
C VAL A 238 -12.21 -23.58 -2.86
N LEU A 239 -11.63 -23.55 -4.07
CA LEU A 239 -12.08 -22.74 -5.21
C LEU A 239 -13.02 -23.47 -6.17
N SER A 240 -13.36 -24.74 -5.93
CA SER A 240 -14.22 -25.52 -6.84
C SER A 240 -15.60 -24.86 -7.00
N GLU A 241 -16.08 -24.80 -8.26
CA GLU A 241 -17.42 -24.32 -8.59
C GLU A 241 -18.53 -25.27 -8.10
N SER A 242 -18.22 -26.58 -8.04
CA SER A 242 -19.15 -27.63 -7.61
C SER A 242 -19.10 -27.92 -6.11
N ARG A 243 -18.38 -27.09 -5.32
CA ARG A 243 -18.33 -27.27 -3.86
C ARG A 243 -19.69 -27.03 -3.22
N GLU A 244 -19.96 -27.75 -2.17
CA GLU A 244 -21.10 -27.46 -1.29
C GLU A 244 -20.72 -26.33 -0.32
N GLU A 245 -21.67 -25.43 -0.04
CA GLU A 245 -21.54 -24.42 0.99
C GLU A 245 -21.63 -25.09 2.37
N ILE A 246 -20.72 -24.71 3.28
CA ILE A 246 -20.67 -25.30 4.62
C ILE A 246 -21.56 -24.48 5.57
N ASP A 247 -22.34 -25.19 6.39
CA ASP A 247 -23.05 -24.54 7.48
C ASP A 247 -22.04 -23.93 8.47
N LEU A 248 -22.21 -22.67 8.82
CA LEU A 248 -21.33 -21.94 9.74
C LEU A 248 -21.21 -22.62 11.09
N GLN A 249 -22.23 -23.32 11.56
CA GLN A 249 -22.16 -24.05 12.83
C GLN A 249 -21.20 -25.25 12.79
N GLY A 250 -20.97 -25.82 11.60
CA GLY A 250 -20.04 -26.91 11.36
C GLY A 250 -18.60 -26.46 11.11
N ALA A 251 -18.38 -25.16 10.84
CA ALA A 251 -17.07 -24.63 10.56
C ALA A 251 -16.23 -24.52 11.83
N ASN A 252 -15.03 -25.10 11.85
CA ASN A 252 -14.09 -25.00 12.98
C ASN A 252 -12.74 -24.38 12.59
N SER A 253 -12.53 -24.12 11.31
CA SER A 253 -11.27 -23.62 10.75
C SER A 253 -11.51 -22.45 9.81
N ALA A 254 -10.61 -21.46 9.86
CA ALA A 254 -10.54 -20.35 8.92
C ALA A 254 -9.25 -20.47 8.10
N VAL A 255 -9.39 -20.63 6.79
CA VAL A 255 -8.29 -20.81 5.84
C VAL A 255 -8.11 -19.54 5.04
N PHE A 256 -7.01 -18.83 5.27
CA PHE A 256 -6.58 -17.66 4.52
C PHE A 256 -5.91 -18.15 3.25
N TYR A 257 -6.57 -18.12 2.11
CA TYR A 257 -6.07 -18.74 0.89
C TYR A 257 -5.56 -17.75 -0.16
N SER A 258 -5.93 -16.47 -0.06
CA SER A 258 -5.32 -15.40 -0.85
C SER A 258 -5.00 -14.19 0.01
N ILE A 259 -3.85 -13.57 -0.21
CA ILE A 259 -3.40 -12.32 0.40
C ILE A 259 -2.74 -11.52 -0.70
N SER A 260 -3.42 -10.47 -1.18
CA SER A 260 -3.00 -9.71 -2.35
C SER A 260 -2.75 -8.24 -2.01
N ASN A 261 -1.51 -7.76 -2.27
CA ASN A 261 -1.19 -6.34 -2.20
C ASN A 261 -1.76 -5.63 -3.43
N CYS A 262 -2.43 -4.49 -3.21
CA CYS A 262 -3.13 -3.77 -4.27
C CYS A 262 -2.35 -2.57 -4.82
N GLN A 263 -1.38 -2.08 -4.07
CA GLN A 263 -0.68 -0.83 -4.39
C GLN A 263 0.81 -1.08 -4.56
N GLU A 264 1.29 -1.15 -5.80
CA GLU A 264 2.73 -1.33 -6.09
C GLU A 264 3.58 -0.20 -5.49
N GLY A 265 3.06 1.02 -5.48
CA GLY A 265 3.71 2.17 -4.83
C GLY A 265 3.91 2.01 -3.32
N LEU A 266 3.28 1.04 -2.68
CA LEU A 266 3.50 0.68 -1.28
C LEU A 266 4.41 -0.56 -1.11
N SER A 267 5.08 -1.01 -2.16
CA SER A 267 6.04 -2.11 -2.09
C SER A 267 7.10 -1.86 -1.02
N GLY A 268 7.41 -2.90 -0.23
CA GLY A 268 8.33 -2.80 0.92
C GLY A 268 7.71 -2.22 2.19
N ILE A 269 6.40 -1.91 2.19
CA ILE A 269 5.63 -1.55 3.38
C ILE A 269 4.69 -2.72 3.68
N SER A 270 4.91 -3.41 4.80
CA SER A 270 4.20 -4.66 5.10
C SER A 270 2.91 -4.41 5.88
N PHE A 271 1.79 -4.87 5.32
CA PHE A 271 0.47 -4.86 5.95
C PHE A 271 -0.06 -6.25 6.27
N GLY A 272 0.39 -7.28 5.54
CA GLY A 272 -0.21 -8.63 5.53
C GLY A 272 -0.30 -9.27 6.90
N ASN A 273 0.80 -9.25 7.68
CA ASN A 273 0.80 -9.82 9.02
C ASN A 273 -0.22 -9.14 9.96
N SER A 274 -0.37 -7.83 9.86
CA SER A 274 -1.35 -7.08 10.65
C SER A 274 -2.78 -7.37 10.21
N LEU A 275 -3.01 -7.48 8.90
CA LEU A 275 -4.32 -7.83 8.32
C LEU A 275 -4.78 -9.21 8.80
N ILE A 276 -3.93 -10.24 8.63
CA ILE A 276 -4.26 -11.61 9.04
C ILE A 276 -4.61 -11.67 10.53
N LYS A 277 -3.78 -11.06 11.39
CA LYS A 277 -4.01 -11.05 12.84
C LYS A 277 -5.32 -10.36 13.22
N GLN A 278 -5.63 -9.24 12.59
CA GLN A 278 -6.86 -8.51 12.89
C GLN A 278 -8.09 -9.29 12.41
N VAL A 279 -8.05 -9.83 11.19
CA VAL A 279 -9.14 -10.66 10.66
C VAL A 279 -9.33 -11.91 11.51
N ALA A 280 -8.26 -12.58 11.93
CA ALA A 280 -8.35 -13.74 12.81
C ALA A 280 -9.00 -13.39 14.17
N GLN A 281 -8.66 -12.23 14.75
CA GLN A 281 -9.28 -11.74 15.97
C GLN A 281 -10.78 -11.42 15.79
N ASP A 282 -11.14 -10.77 14.69
CA ASP A 282 -12.53 -10.42 14.41
C ASP A 282 -13.39 -11.66 14.14
N LEU A 283 -12.87 -12.61 13.37
CA LEU A 283 -13.52 -13.90 13.14
C LEU A 283 -13.66 -14.73 14.44
N SER A 284 -12.65 -14.70 15.33
CA SER A 284 -12.73 -15.38 16.64
C SER A 284 -13.80 -14.78 17.55
N ARG A 285 -14.07 -13.47 17.44
CA ARG A 285 -15.15 -12.80 18.19
C ARG A 285 -16.52 -13.08 17.60
N GLU A 286 -16.63 -13.04 16.26
CA GLU A 286 -17.88 -13.32 15.55
C GLU A 286 -18.30 -14.79 15.72
N MET A 287 -17.32 -15.70 15.64
CA MET A 287 -17.54 -17.15 15.68
C MET A 287 -16.57 -17.83 16.68
N PRO A 288 -16.95 -17.86 17.99
CA PRO A 288 -16.08 -18.41 19.05
C PRO A 288 -15.76 -19.91 18.91
N HIS A 289 -16.49 -20.63 18.07
CA HIS A 289 -16.24 -22.05 17.75
C HIS A 289 -15.13 -22.26 16.72
N LEU A 290 -14.70 -21.24 16.02
CA LEU A 290 -13.48 -21.31 15.18
C LEU A 290 -12.25 -21.46 16.07
N LYS A 291 -11.51 -22.58 15.92
CA LYS A 291 -10.34 -22.91 16.74
C LYS A 291 -9.03 -22.89 15.95
N THR A 292 -9.10 -23.04 14.64
CA THR A 292 -7.93 -23.22 13.78
C THR A 292 -7.90 -22.08 12.74
N PHE A 293 -6.76 -21.40 12.68
CA PHE A 293 -6.50 -20.35 11.70
C PHE A 293 -5.23 -20.72 10.95
N VAL A 294 -5.34 -20.91 9.62
CA VAL A 294 -4.22 -21.34 8.78
C VAL A 294 -4.13 -20.46 7.53
N THR A 295 -2.91 -20.32 7.01
CA THR A 295 -2.67 -19.76 5.68
C THR A 295 -2.39 -20.90 4.70
N LEU A 296 -2.99 -20.82 3.53
CA LEU A 296 -2.73 -21.73 2.40
C LEU A 296 -2.06 -20.88 1.29
N SER A 297 -0.74 -20.76 1.37
CA SER A 297 0.02 -19.87 0.50
C SER A 297 0.86 -20.67 -0.48
N PRO A 298 0.97 -20.24 -1.76
CA PRO A 298 1.91 -20.84 -2.69
C PRO A 298 3.34 -20.61 -2.22
N ILE A 299 4.24 -21.53 -2.58
CA ILE A 299 5.69 -21.37 -2.36
C ILE A 299 6.27 -20.84 -3.68
N PRO A 300 6.64 -19.54 -3.77
CA PRO A 300 7.18 -18.98 -5.00
C PRO A 300 8.46 -19.71 -5.44
N GLY A 301 8.55 -20.03 -6.71
CA GLY A 301 9.74 -20.68 -7.29
C GLY A 301 9.89 -22.17 -7.00
N LEU A 302 9.06 -22.79 -6.14
CA LEU A 302 9.17 -24.22 -5.82
C LEU A 302 9.13 -25.12 -7.07
N THR A 303 8.17 -24.87 -7.97
CA THR A 303 8.05 -25.66 -9.21
C THR A 303 9.27 -25.52 -10.12
N LYS A 304 9.83 -24.30 -10.19
CA LYS A 304 11.06 -24.05 -10.95
C LYS A 304 12.25 -24.77 -10.29
N TRP A 305 12.40 -24.60 -8.99
CA TRP A 305 13.47 -25.27 -8.22
C TRP A 305 13.39 -26.80 -8.33
N ILE A 306 12.19 -27.41 -8.24
CA ILE A 306 12.00 -28.85 -8.44
C ILE A 306 12.44 -29.29 -9.84
N LYS A 307 12.15 -28.50 -10.89
CA LYS A 307 12.54 -28.81 -12.26
C LYS A 307 14.05 -28.68 -12.51
N ASP A 308 14.65 -27.63 -11.93
CA ASP A 308 16.04 -27.25 -12.23
C ASP A 308 17.03 -28.02 -11.34
N GLU A 309 16.71 -28.28 -10.09
CA GLU A 309 17.66 -28.84 -9.11
C GLU A 309 17.06 -29.93 -8.19
N GLY A 310 15.73 -29.94 -8.02
CA GLY A 310 15.09 -30.64 -6.92
C GLY A 310 14.97 -32.15 -7.08
N LEU A 311 14.85 -32.67 -8.31
CA LEU A 311 14.64 -34.10 -8.54
C LEU A 311 15.90 -34.91 -8.21
N GLU A 312 17.08 -34.43 -8.55
CA GLU A 312 18.34 -35.11 -8.23
C GLU A 312 18.62 -35.10 -6.73
N LYS A 313 18.47 -33.93 -6.05
CA LYS A 313 18.67 -33.80 -4.60
C LYS A 313 17.63 -34.58 -3.77
N LEU A 314 16.36 -34.60 -4.20
CA LEU A 314 15.31 -35.40 -3.53
C LEU A 314 15.54 -36.91 -3.65
N VAL A 315 16.21 -37.35 -4.71
CA VAL A 315 16.57 -38.76 -4.89
C VAL A 315 17.78 -39.16 -4.02
N GLU A 316 18.75 -38.24 -3.85
CA GLU A 316 19.91 -38.45 -2.97
C GLU A 316 19.52 -38.48 -1.46
N ASP A 317 18.51 -37.67 -1.06
CA ASP A 317 18.05 -37.59 0.35
C ASP A 317 16.93 -38.58 0.74
N GLN A 318 16.74 -39.66 0.01
CA GLN A 318 15.75 -40.71 0.38
C GLN A 318 15.99 -41.32 1.78
N GLY A 319 17.09 -40.98 2.44
CA GLY A 319 17.37 -41.32 3.84
C GLY A 319 16.58 -40.49 4.87
N MET A 320 16.16 -39.25 4.57
CA MET A 320 15.47 -38.35 5.51
C MET A 320 13.95 -38.53 5.56
N LEU A 321 13.33 -39.16 4.57
CA LEU A 321 11.89 -39.38 4.51
C LEU A 321 11.39 -40.65 5.19
N LYS A 322 12.28 -41.36 5.87
CA LYS A 322 11.98 -42.61 6.59
C LYS A 322 12.13 -42.49 8.12
N GLN A 323 12.17 -41.30 8.68
CA GLN A 323 12.09 -41.10 10.13
C GLN A 323 10.79 -40.42 10.54
#